data_6941bb73033c03113dcd041315ba8464
#
_entry.id   6941bb73033c03113dcd041315ba8464
#
_cell.length_a   1.000
_cell.length_b   1.000
_cell.length_c   1.000
_cell.angle_alpha   90.00
_cell.angle_beta   90.00
_cell.angle_gamma   90.00
#
_symmetry.space_group_name_H-M   'P 1'
#
loop_
_entity.id
_entity.type
_entity.pdbx_description
1 polymer ?
#
loop_
_entity_poly.entity_id
_entity_poly.type
_entity_poly.pdbx_seq_one_letter_code
_entity_poly.pdbx_strand_id
1 'polypeptide(L)'
;AWEFFHPDEPVPALLQYVEDRDIWKWEFAQSAPFLSALDMEPKTFERWKEMTRFTPEQLDAFMARGAAMDEKFRKMAHDIAEGAQPLVFNGVAGLMVNAPGMFHSLVGDILSAKTGTFALMWSATDKGVKAGLRAQRNFDCIALAESMGGGGHAQACGFRMPVARLPELLTGV
;
A
#
# COMPACT_ATOMS: atom_id res chain seq x y z
N ALA A 1 9.00 -5.90 18.88
CA ALA A 1 9.46 -7.30 19.04
C ALA A 1 10.99 -7.39 19.14
N TRP A 2 11.77 -6.71 18.25
CA TRP A 2 13.24 -6.79 18.28
C TRP A 2 13.84 -6.45 19.66
N GLU A 3 13.50 -5.30 20.20
CA GLU A 3 13.99 -4.80 21.51
C GLU A 3 13.70 -5.76 22.67
N PHE A 4 12.61 -6.52 22.59
CA PHE A 4 12.27 -7.53 23.60
C PHE A 4 13.22 -8.73 23.59
N PHE A 5 13.61 -9.20 22.39
CA PHE A 5 14.48 -10.36 22.23
C PHE A 5 15.97 -9.99 22.17
N HIS A 6 16.29 -8.74 21.88
CA HIS A 6 17.63 -8.20 21.69
C HIS A 6 17.78 -6.84 22.40
N PRO A 7 17.66 -6.81 23.77
CA PRO A 7 17.59 -5.55 24.51
C PRO A 7 18.89 -4.71 24.41
N ASP A 8 20.02 -5.37 24.15
CA ASP A 8 21.34 -4.74 24.08
C ASP A 8 21.82 -4.49 22.63
N GLU A 9 21.00 -4.78 21.64
CA GLU A 9 21.34 -4.61 20.23
C GLU A 9 20.51 -3.52 19.57
N PRO A 10 21.09 -2.64 18.73
CA PRO A 10 20.31 -1.66 17.99
C PRO A 10 19.37 -2.35 17.01
N VAL A 11 18.20 -1.73 16.78
CA VAL A 11 17.25 -2.23 15.77
C VAL A 11 17.89 -2.14 14.39
N PRO A 12 18.00 -3.25 13.65
CA PRO A 12 18.55 -3.23 12.29
C PRO A 12 17.79 -2.30 11.33
N ALA A 13 18.50 -1.63 10.43
CA ALA A 13 17.91 -0.72 9.44
C ALA A 13 16.78 -1.37 8.62
N LEU A 14 16.93 -2.64 8.25
CA LEU A 14 15.86 -3.41 7.59
C LEU A 14 14.53 -3.33 8.37
N LEU A 15 14.57 -3.55 9.69
CA LEU A 15 13.36 -3.55 10.50
C LEU A 15 12.78 -2.15 10.68
N GLN A 16 13.64 -1.12 10.81
CA GLN A 16 13.21 0.26 10.88
C GLN A 16 12.48 0.70 9.61
N TYR A 17 13.02 0.38 8.42
CA TYR A 17 12.39 0.75 7.15
C TYR A 17 11.11 -0.04 6.86
N VAL A 18 11.04 -1.32 7.26
CA VAL A 18 9.81 -2.11 7.16
C VAL A 18 8.72 -1.54 8.06
N GLU A 19 9.05 -1.23 9.32
CA GLU A 19 8.11 -0.62 10.27
C GLU A 19 7.60 0.73 9.76
N ASP A 20 8.49 1.59 9.27
CA ASP A 20 8.16 2.91 8.75
C ASP A 20 7.08 2.87 7.65
N ARG A 21 7.16 1.87 6.73
CA ARG A 21 6.12 1.60 5.74
C ARG A 21 4.86 0.99 6.36
N ASP A 22 5.01 -0.01 7.22
CA ASP A 22 3.87 -0.78 7.72
C ASP A 22 2.91 0.07 8.56
N ILE A 23 3.46 1.02 9.33
CA ILE A 23 2.67 1.99 10.10
C ILE A 23 2.43 3.31 9.33
N TRP A 24 2.86 3.39 8.07
CA TRP A 24 2.66 4.49 7.13
C TRP A 24 3.15 5.85 7.67
N LYS A 25 4.32 5.86 8.33
CA LYS A 25 4.96 7.08 8.85
C LYS A 25 5.80 7.81 7.80
N TRP A 26 6.62 7.06 7.06
CA TRP A 26 7.55 7.57 6.05
C TRP A 26 8.51 8.64 6.60
N GLU A 27 9.02 8.41 7.82
CA GLU A 27 9.95 9.31 8.50
C GLU A 27 11.37 9.24 7.91
N PHE A 28 11.75 8.08 7.34
CA PHE A 28 13.06 7.89 6.75
C PHE A 28 13.00 8.04 5.23
N ALA A 29 13.76 8.99 4.67
CA ALA A 29 13.86 9.17 3.23
C ALA A 29 14.38 7.90 2.50
N GLN A 30 15.10 7.05 3.21
CA GLN A 30 15.67 5.80 2.72
C GLN A 30 14.65 4.65 2.64
N SER A 31 13.52 4.74 3.35
CA SER A 31 12.53 3.64 3.42
C SER A 31 12.03 3.24 2.04
N ALA A 32 11.63 4.18 1.21
CA ALA A 32 11.07 3.87 -0.10
C ALA A 32 12.09 3.22 -1.06
N PRO A 33 13.31 3.76 -1.25
CA PRO A 33 14.35 3.07 -2.02
C PRO A 33 14.70 1.70 -1.48
N PHE A 34 14.88 1.58 -0.16
CA PHE A 34 15.21 0.30 0.46
C PHE A 34 14.14 -0.75 0.21
N LEU A 35 12.88 -0.40 0.43
CA LEU A 35 11.75 -1.32 0.28
C LEU A 35 11.49 -1.70 -1.17
N SER A 36 11.73 -0.80 -2.12
CA SER A 36 11.65 -1.12 -3.55
C SER A 36 12.72 -2.14 -3.97
N ALA A 37 13.93 -2.07 -3.38
CA ALA A 37 14.94 -3.10 -3.58
C ALA A 37 14.58 -4.41 -2.86
N LEU A 38 14.03 -4.33 -1.64
CA LEU A 38 13.60 -5.48 -0.84
C LEU A 38 12.50 -6.29 -1.52
N ASP A 39 11.56 -5.65 -2.20
CA ASP A 39 10.47 -6.33 -2.91
C ASP A 39 10.98 -7.24 -4.04
N MET A 40 12.23 -7.05 -4.50
CA MET A 40 12.90 -7.90 -5.50
C MET A 40 13.72 -9.05 -4.90
N GLU A 41 13.89 -9.06 -3.57
CA GLU A 41 14.67 -10.09 -2.90
C GLU A 41 13.85 -11.35 -2.61
N PRO A 42 14.49 -12.52 -2.58
CA PRO A 42 13.84 -13.74 -2.11
C PRO A 42 13.30 -13.57 -0.69
N LYS A 43 12.04 -13.95 -0.48
CA LYS A 43 11.40 -13.90 0.84
C LYS A 43 11.78 -15.14 1.66
N THR A 44 13.09 -15.36 1.87
CA THR A 44 13.64 -16.43 2.68
C THR A 44 14.20 -15.87 3.98
N PHE A 45 14.16 -16.70 5.03
CA PHE A 45 14.68 -16.30 6.34
C PHE A 45 16.19 -16.02 6.30
N GLU A 46 16.92 -16.83 5.54
CA GLU A 46 18.38 -16.70 5.37
C GLU A 46 18.74 -15.35 4.74
N ARG A 47 18.03 -14.96 3.67
CA ARG A 47 18.29 -13.69 2.99
C ARG A 47 17.96 -12.49 3.87
N TRP A 48 16.84 -12.54 4.60
CA TRP A 48 16.47 -11.47 5.52
C TRP A 48 17.46 -11.34 6.68
N LYS A 49 17.93 -12.48 7.25
CA LYS A 49 18.95 -12.50 8.28
C LYS A 49 20.29 -11.93 7.77
N GLU A 50 20.67 -12.19 6.53
CA GLU A 50 21.84 -11.59 5.91
C GLU A 50 21.67 -10.05 5.83
N MET A 51 20.54 -9.56 5.37
CA MET A 51 20.26 -8.13 5.22
C MET A 51 20.24 -7.37 6.55
N THR A 52 19.90 -7.99 7.68
CA THR A 52 20.03 -7.35 9.00
C THR A 52 21.47 -7.03 9.38
N ARG A 53 22.46 -7.60 8.66
CA ARG A 53 23.90 -7.46 8.91
C ARG A 53 24.63 -6.70 7.82
N PHE A 54 23.90 -6.01 6.94
CA PHE A 54 24.53 -5.22 5.90
C PHE A 54 25.46 -4.16 6.47
N THR A 55 26.67 -4.07 5.89
CA THR A 55 27.56 -2.94 6.16
C THR A 55 26.93 -1.64 5.58
N PRO A 56 27.40 -0.46 6.01
CA PRO A 56 26.95 0.80 5.42
C PRO A 56 27.07 0.82 3.89
N GLU A 57 28.17 0.31 3.35
CA GLU A 57 28.42 0.28 1.89
C GLU A 57 27.45 -0.67 1.17
N GLN A 58 27.12 -1.81 1.79
CA GLN A 58 26.14 -2.75 1.24
C GLN A 58 24.73 -2.15 1.28
N LEU A 59 24.41 -1.44 2.36
CA LEU A 59 23.14 -0.74 2.50
C LEU A 59 22.98 0.37 1.45
N ASP A 60 24.03 1.18 1.24
CA ASP A 60 24.04 2.25 0.23
C ASP A 60 23.88 1.69 -1.18
N ALA A 61 24.60 0.62 -1.52
CA ALA A 61 24.45 -0.06 -2.81
C ALA A 61 23.05 -0.64 -3.01
N PHE A 62 22.47 -1.19 -1.95
CA PHE A 62 21.11 -1.72 -1.97
C PHE A 62 20.08 -0.61 -2.20
N MET A 63 20.20 0.51 -1.50
CA MET A 63 19.33 1.67 -1.67
C MET A 63 19.47 2.33 -3.05
N ALA A 64 20.70 2.45 -3.57
CA ALA A 64 20.95 2.98 -4.91
C ALA A 64 20.24 2.15 -6.00
N ARG A 65 20.24 0.81 -5.85
CA ARG A 65 19.48 -0.10 -6.73
C ARG A 65 17.96 0.16 -6.63
N GLY A 66 17.45 0.36 -5.43
CA GLY A 66 16.02 0.58 -5.19
C GLY A 66 15.52 1.96 -5.61
N ALA A 67 16.37 2.97 -5.65
CA ALA A 67 15.96 4.34 -5.97
C ALA A 67 15.30 4.46 -7.36
N ALA A 68 15.94 3.89 -8.40
CA ALA A 68 15.38 3.89 -9.75
C ALA A 68 14.09 3.04 -9.85
N MET A 69 13.99 1.97 -9.05
CA MET A 69 12.78 1.15 -8.97
C MET A 69 11.63 1.92 -8.32
N ASP A 70 11.90 2.62 -7.22
CA ASP A 70 10.91 3.45 -6.52
C ASP A 70 10.42 4.59 -7.41
N GLU A 71 11.33 5.31 -8.10
CA GLU A 71 10.97 6.36 -9.04
C GLU A 71 10.02 5.83 -10.13
N LYS A 72 10.35 4.69 -10.74
CA LYS A 72 9.51 4.07 -11.76
C LYS A 72 8.17 3.64 -11.20
N PHE A 73 8.15 3.03 -10.01
CA PHE A 73 6.92 2.58 -9.36
C PHE A 73 5.99 3.76 -9.03
N ARG A 74 6.54 4.86 -8.50
CA ARG A 74 5.79 6.09 -8.22
C ARG A 74 5.22 6.70 -9.49
N LYS A 75 6.03 6.78 -10.55
CA LYS A 75 5.53 7.28 -11.85
C LYS A 75 4.34 6.44 -12.33
N MET A 76 4.45 5.11 -12.31
CA MET A 76 3.35 4.23 -12.72
C MET A 76 2.10 4.40 -11.83
N ALA A 77 2.29 4.59 -10.53
CA ALA A 77 1.17 4.86 -9.62
C ALA A 77 0.47 6.18 -9.94
N HIS A 78 1.20 7.23 -10.27
CA HIS A 78 0.64 8.49 -10.73
C HIS A 78 -0.11 8.34 -12.06
N ASP A 79 0.47 7.66 -13.04
CA ASP A 79 -0.18 7.40 -14.33
C ASP A 79 -1.51 6.62 -14.14
N ILE A 80 -1.54 5.65 -13.23
CA ILE A 80 -2.78 4.94 -12.86
C ILE A 80 -3.80 5.89 -12.21
N ALA A 81 -3.33 6.73 -11.28
CA ALA A 81 -4.19 7.66 -10.55
C ALA A 81 -4.82 8.73 -11.46
N GLU A 82 -4.20 9.09 -12.58
CA GLU A 82 -4.78 9.98 -13.59
C GLU A 82 -6.03 9.41 -14.24
N GLY A 83 -6.15 8.08 -14.32
CA GLY A 83 -7.32 7.38 -14.85
C GLY A 83 -8.50 7.27 -13.86
N ALA A 84 -8.41 7.88 -12.69
CA ALA A 84 -9.45 7.78 -11.67
C ALA A 84 -10.73 8.48 -12.07
N GLN A 85 -11.87 7.89 -11.70
CA GLN A 85 -13.20 8.41 -11.96
C GLN A 85 -13.90 8.75 -10.62
N PRO A 86 -14.78 9.78 -10.60
CA PRO A 86 -15.65 10.05 -9.45
C PRO A 86 -16.51 8.83 -9.11
N LEU A 87 -16.69 8.59 -7.84
CA LEU A 87 -17.56 7.56 -7.28
C LEU A 87 -18.33 8.14 -6.11
N VAL A 88 -19.63 7.87 -6.05
CA VAL A 88 -20.42 8.04 -4.83
C VAL A 88 -20.70 6.65 -4.28
N PHE A 89 -20.24 6.36 -3.08
CA PHE A 89 -20.35 5.06 -2.44
C PHE A 89 -21.02 5.22 -1.07
N ASN A 90 -22.21 4.65 -0.89
CA ASN A 90 -23.07 4.87 0.30
C ASN A 90 -23.25 6.37 0.65
N GLY A 91 -23.47 7.21 -0.36
CA GLY A 91 -23.66 8.65 -0.17
C GLY A 91 -22.39 9.45 0.09
N VAL A 92 -21.22 8.81 0.13
CA VAL A 92 -19.92 9.47 0.29
C VAL A 92 -19.23 9.62 -1.06
N ALA A 93 -18.82 10.84 -1.40
CA ALA A 93 -18.06 11.11 -2.62
C ALA A 93 -16.59 10.71 -2.45
N GLY A 94 -16.02 10.06 -3.45
CA GLY A 94 -14.64 9.62 -3.51
C GLY A 94 -14.17 9.45 -4.95
N LEU A 95 -13.04 8.79 -5.13
CA LEU A 95 -12.50 8.43 -6.44
C LEU A 95 -12.33 6.91 -6.54
N MET A 96 -12.50 6.37 -7.74
CA MET A 96 -12.17 4.97 -8.01
C MET A 96 -11.29 4.82 -9.23
N VAL A 97 -10.50 3.73 -9.25
CA VAL A 97 -9.68 3.35 -10.39
C VAL A 97 -9.48 1.84 -10.44
N ASN A 98 -9.35 1.31 -11.65
CA ASN A 98 -8.84 -0.05 -11.84
C ASN A 98 -7.32 -0.04 -11.63
N ALA A 99 -6.83 -0.83 -10.68
CA ALA A 99 -5.41 -0.91 -10.37
C ALA A 99 -5.01 -2.31 -9.88
N PRO A 100 -3.85 -2.84 -10.29
CA PRO A 100 -3.29 -4.05 -9.70
C PRO A 100 -3.04 -3.87 -8.19
N GLY A 101 -3.21 -4.95 -7.41
CA GLY A 101 -3.16 -4.90 -5.96
C GLY A 101 -1.87 -4.30 -5.37
N MET A 102 -0.74 -4.45 -6.05
CA MET A 102 0.54 -3.89 -5.61
C MET A 102 0.55 -2.35 -5.57
N PHE A 103 -0.33 -1.70 -6.34
CA PHE A 103 -0.45 -0.24 -6.37
C PHE A 103 -1.49 0.32 -5.39
N HIS A 104 -2.33 -0.53 -4.75
CA HIS A 104 -3.47 -0.07 -3.95
C HIS A 104 -3.07 0.91 -2.85
N SER A 105 -1.93 0.71 -2.18
CA SER A 105 -1.53 1.62 -1.10
C SER A 105 -1.11 2.99 -1.64
N LEU A 106 -0.23 3.03 -2.63
CA LEU A 106 0.30 4.29 -3.16
C LEU A 106 -0.76 5.05 -3.98
N VAL A 107 -1.48 4.36 -4.88
CA VAL A 107 -2.56 4.99 -5.67
C VAL A 107 -3.68 5.46 -4.74
N GLY A 108 -4.02 4.66 -3.73
CA GLY A 108 -5.04 5.02 -2.75
C GLY A 108 -4.67 6.24 -1.92
N ASP A 109 -3.41 6.37 -1.51
CA ASP A 109 -2.91 7.55 -0.82
C ASP A 109 -3.01 8.81 -1.71
N ILE A 110 -2.52 8.72 -2.95
CA ILE A 110 -2.59 9.81 -3.93
C ILE A 110 -4.04 10.29 -4.15
N LEU A 111 -4.97 9.35 -4.33
CA LEU A 111 -6.37 9.69 -4.64
C LEU A 111 -7.16 10.14 -3.41
N SER A 112 -6.96 9.50 -2.26
CA SER A 112 -7.65 9.92 -1.03
C SER A 112 -7.20 11.28 -0.54
N ALA A 113 -5.94 11.65 -0.78
CA ALA A 113 -5.46 13.00 -0.51
C ALA A 113 -6.15 14.07 -1.39
N LYS A 114 -6.52 13.74 -2.63
CA LYS A 114 -7.26 14.64 -3.53
C LYS A 114 -8.71 14.86 -3.08
N THR A 115 -9.36 13.84 -2.54
CA THR A 115 -10.77 13.90 -2.15
C THR A 115 -10.99 14.35 -0.72
N GLY A 116 -10.02 14.12 0.18
CA GLY A 116 -10.20 14.28 1.62
C GLY A 116 -11.10 13.22 2.26
N THR A 117 -11.58 12.24 1.47
CA THR A 117 -12.43 11.13 1.90
C THR A 117 -11.74 9.80 1.60
N PHE A 118 -12.25 9.03 0.65
CA PHE A 118 -11.68 7.73 0.29
C PHE A 118 -11.30 7.64 -1.19
N ALA A 119 -10.42 6.69 -1.46
CA ALA A 119 -10.17 6.16 -2.80
C ALA A 119 -10.45 4.65 -2.83
N LEU A 120 -11.06 4.16 -3.91
CA LEU A 120 -11.36 2.76 -4.16
C LEU A 120 -10.53 2.27 -5.35
N MET A 121 -9.67 1.31 -5.12
CA MET A 121 -8.92 0.60 -6.15
C MET A 121 -9.49 -0.79 -6.31
N TRP A 122 -9.75 -1.21 -7.54
CA TRP A 122 -10.31 -2.54 -7.80
C TRP A 122 -9.53 -3.29 -8.89
N SER A 123 -9.57 -4.60 -8.82
CA SER A 123 -9.07 -5.49 -9.87
C SER A 123 -9.90 -6.77 -9.93
N ALA A 124 -10.09 -7.29 -11.15
CA ALA A 124 -10.70 -8.59 -11.35
C ALA A 124 -9.65 -9.71 -11.25
N THR A 125 -10.02 -10.83 -10.67
CA THR A 125 -9.23 -12.05 -10.53
C THR A 125 -10.09 -13.27 -10.86
N ASP A 126 -9.50 -14.44 -10.89
CA ASP A 126 -10.21 -15.74 -10.98
C ASP A 126 -11.19 -15.96 -9.82
N LYS A 127 -10.96 -15.30 -8.68
CA LYS A 127 -11.78 -15.38 -7.46
C LYS A 127 -12.80 -14.24 -7.33
N GLY A 128 -13.01 -13.46 -8.38
CA GLY A 128 -13.92 -12.32 -8.37
C GLY A 128 -13.20 -10.97 -8.39
N VAL A 129 -13.93 -9.91 -8.08
CA VAL A 129 -13.40 -8.56 -7.94
C VAL A 129 -12.87 -8.39 -6.52
N LYS A 130 -11.62 -7.92 -6.40
CA LYS A 130 -11.04 -7.44 -5.17
C LYS A 130 -11.06 -5.92 -5.19
N ALA A 131 -11.68 -5.29 -4.20
CA ALA A 131 -11.67 -3.86 -3.98
C ALA A 131 -10.93 -3.52 -2.68
N GLY A 132 -10.07 -2.52 -2.75
CA GLY A 132 -9.37 -1.95 -1.60
C GLY A 132 -9.73 -0.49 -1.45
N LEU A 133 -10.02 -0.05 -0.24
CA LEU A 133 -10.23 1.35 0.09
C LEU A 133 -9.03 1.91 0.85
N ARG A 134 -8.69 3.14 0.55
CA ARG A 134 -7.73 3.93 1.33
C ARG A 134 -8.34 5.27 1.66
N ALA A 135 -8.00 5.79 2.82
CA ALA A 135 -8.45 7.09 3.31
C ALA A 135 -7.32 7.81 4.03
N GLN A 136 -7.42 9.12 4.13
CA GLN A 136 -6.54 9.91 4.97
C GLN A 136 -6.96 9.78 6.45
N ARG A 137 -6.09 10.18 7.39
CA ARG A 137 -6.31 10.01 8.85
C ARG A 137 -7.59 10.65 9.39
N ASN A 138 -8.14 11.60 8.69
CA ASN A 138 -9.38 12.31 9.05
C ASN A 138 -10.66 11.61 8.58
N PHE A 139 -10.55 10.46 7.90
CA PHE A 139 -11.70 9.71 7.38
C PHE A 139 -11.59 8.22 7.70
N ASP A 140 -12.69 7.63 8.18
CA ASP A 140 -12.80 6.18 8.42
C ASP A 140 -13.61 5.51 7.31
N CYS A 141 -12.96 4.62 6.56
CA CYS A 141 -13.61 3.92 5.45
C CYS A 141 -14.11 2.50 5.81
N ILE A 142 -14.06 2.08 7.08
CA ILE A 142 -14.48 0.73 7.49
C ILE A 142 -15.94 0.48 7.13
N ALA A 143 -16.83 1.41 7.49
CA ALA A 143 -18.28 1.25 7.22
C ALA A 143 -18.59 1.04 5.74
N LEU A 144 -17.80 1.66 4.83
CA LEU A 144 -17.94 1.44 3.39
C LEU A 144 -17.56 0.01 2.99
N ALA A 145 -16.49 -0.55 3.56
CA ALA A 145 -16.11 -1.92 3.29
C ALA A 145 -17.09 -2.93 3.89
N GLU A 146 -17.56 -2.69 5.12
CA GLU A 146 -18.51 -3.55 5.83
C GLU A 146 -19.85 -3.65 5.11
N SER A 147 -20.34 -2.58 4.48
CA SER A 147 -21.57 -2.59 3.66
C SER A 147 -21.52 -3.57 2.50
N MET A 148 -20.30 -3.96 2.08
CA MET A 148 -20.04 -4.94 1.03
C MET A 148 -19.57 -6.30 1.59
N GLY A 149 -19.69 -6.52 2.91
CA GLY A 149 -19.26 -7.74 3.56
C GLY A 149 -17.74 -7.87 3.73
N GLY A 150 -17.03 -6.74 3.68
CA GLY A 150 -15.59 -6.64 3.89
C GLY A 150 -15.21 -6.15 5.27
N GLY A 151 -14.02 -5.51 5.39
CA GLY A 151 -13.52 -4.96 6.64
C GLY A 151 -12.05 -4.55 6.52
N GLY A 152 -11.43 -4.24 7.66
CA GLY A 152 -10.02 -3.83 7.74
C GLY A 152 -9.79 -2.78 8.81
N HIS A 153 -8.95 -1.80 8.51
CA HIS A 153 -8.62 -0.67 9.37
C HIS A 153 -9.24 0.63 8.83
N ALA A 154 -9.36 1.64 9.68
CA ALA A 154 -9.98 2.92 9.35
C ALA A 154 -9.48 3.56 8.04
N GLN A 155 -8.17 3.49 7.78
CA GLN A 155 -7.55 4.07 6.58
C GLN A 155 -7.20 3.04 5.51
N ALA A 156 -7.38 1.72 5.78
CA ALA A 156 -7.01 0.64 4.87
C ALA A 156 -7.92 -0.56 5.05
N CYS A 157 -8.98 -0.63 4.27
CA CYS A 157 -9.95 -1.73 4.31
C CYS A 157 -10.25 -2.23 2.90
N GLY A 158 -11.15 -3.17 2.76
CA GLY A 158 -11.52 -3.69 1.45
C GLY A 158 -12.53 -4.82 1.52
N PHE A 159 -12.99 -5.24 0.35
CA PHE A 159 -13.96 -6.32 0.20
C PHE A 159 -13.70 -7.13 -1.06
N ARG A 160 -14.44 -8.22 -1.20
CA ARG A 160 -14.49 -9.03 -2.42
C ARG A 160 -15.93 -9.20 -2.84
N MET A 161 -16.15 -9.28 -4.16
CA MET A 161 -17.48 -9.54 -4.71
C MET A 161 -17.38 -10.36 -6.00
N PRO A 162 -18.47 -11.05 -6.39
CA PRO A 162 -18.55 -11.72 -7.71
C PRO A 162 -18.34 -10.73 -8.85
N VAL A 163 -17.71 -11.17 -9.94
CA VAL A 163 -17.52 -10.34 -11.16
C VAL A 163 -18.85 -9.84 -11.72
N ALA A 164 -19.91 -10.63 -11.61
CA ALA A 164 -21.25 -10.25 -12.07
C ALA A 164 -21.79 -8.96 -11.42
N ARG A 165 -21.28 -8.58 -10.22
CA ARG A 165 -21.65 -7.35 -9.51
C ARG A 165 -20.77 -6.15 -9.85
N LEU A 166 -19.76 -6.31 -10.70
CA LEU A 166 -18.89 -5.19 -11.09
C LEU A 166 -19.66 -3.97 -11.64
N PRO A 167 -20.72 -4.12 -12.46
CA PRO A 167 -21.51 -2.96 -12.88
C PRO A 167 -22.09 -2.14 -11.73
N GLU A 168 -22.50 -2.77 -10.60
CA GLU A 168 -22.99 -2.06 -9.42
C GLU A 168 -21.90 -1.15 -8.85
N LEU A 169 -20.66 -1.67 -8.73
CA LEU A 169 -19.52 -0.88 -8.25
C LEU A 169 -19.21 0.32 -9.16
N LEU A 170 -19.29 0.12 -10.49
CA LEU A 170 -18.95 1.15 -11.48
C LEU A 170 -20.00 2.26 -11.58
N THR A 171 -21.25 2.00 -11.18
CA THR A 171 -22.36 2.98 -11.22
C THR A 171 -22.58 3.69 -9.88
N GLY A 172 -21.87 3.31 -8.86
CA GLY A 172 -22.06 3.79 -7.48
C GLY A 172 -23.07 2.93 -6.71
N VAL A 173 -22.84 2.73 -5.45
CA VAL A 173 -23.68 1.96 -4.51
C VAL A 173 -24.15 2.87 -3.39
#